data_18595719d2f12bfcc7aad06ccb163fdf
#
_entry.id   18595719d2f12bfcc7aad06ccb163fdf
#
_cell.length_a   1.000
_cell.length_b   1.000
_cell.length_c   1.000
_cell.angle_alpha   90.00
_cell.angle_beta   90.00
_cell.angle_gamma   90.00
#
_symmetry.space_group_name_H-M   'P 1'
#
loop_
_entity.id
_entity.type
_entity.pdbx_description
1 polymer ?
#
loop_
_entity_poly.entity_id
_entity_poly.type
_entity_poly.pdbx_seq_one_letter_code
_entity_poly.pdbx_strand_id
1 'polypeptide(L)'
;MKEKELIIGDLVLYFGQSYSIIKVDPESELCIIEDATSFEQASIHDLRPIPLTEEILEKNGWKKSKINDCAYFYYKDGLFLTYTSKDGKFWFNDFDYSSGICVELPYVHSLQHLFFGMGIKNEMEV
;
A
#
# COMPACT_ATOMS: atom_id res chain seq x y z
N MET A 1 -14.39 3.05 1.97
CA MET A 1 -13.56 3.06 0.73
C MET A 1 -14.44 2.69 -0.44
N LYS A 2 -14.10 3.15 -1.63
CA LYS A 2 -14.83 2.79 -2.84
C LYS A 2 -14.40 1.41 -3.33
N GLU A 3 -15.36 0.60 -3.78
CA GLU A 3 -15.08 -0.76 -4.25
C GLU A 3 -14.07 -0.83 -5.39
N LYS A 4 -14.03 0.20 -6.27
CA LYS A 4 -13.08 0.30 -7.38
C LYS A 4 -11.62 0.44 -6.92
N GLU A 5 -11.42 0.82 -5.67
CA GLU A 5 -10.10 1.00 -5.08
C GLU A 5 -9.59 -0.26 -4.38
N LEU A 6 -10.41 -1.32 -4.32
CA LEU A 6 -10.11 -2.53 -3.57
C LEU A 6 -9.75 -3.68 -4.50
N ILE A 7 -8.64 -4.34 -4.16
CA ILE A 7 -8.16 -5.57 -4.83
C ILE A 7 -8.02 -6.65 -3.77
N ILE A 8 -8.27 -7.91 -4.15
CA ILE A 8 -8.04 -9.05 -3.25
C ILE A 8 -6.59 -9.04 -2.77
N GLY A 9 -6.39 -9.17 -1.47
CA GLY A 9 -5.09 -9.08 -0.83
C GLY A 9 -4.76 -7.70 -0.26
N ASP A 10 -5.54 -6.67 -0.57
CA ASP A 10 -5.34 -5.34 0.01
C ASP A 10 -5.44 -5.37 1.53
N LEU A 11 -4.53 -4.66 2.19
CA LEU A 11 -4.56 -4.45 3.63
C LEU A 11 -5.34 -3.18 3.95
N VAL A 12 -6.28 -3.31 4.86
CA VAL A 12 -7.18 -2.22 5.27
C VAL A 12 -7.38 -2.25 6.78
N LEU A 13 -7.86 -1.14 7.34
CA LEU A 13 -8.31 -1.08 8.73
C LEU A 13 -9.82 -1.27 8.82
N TYR A 14 -10.23 -2.11 9.76
CA TYR A 14 -11.62 -2.31 10.13
C TYR A 14 -11.72 -2.18 11.64
N PHE A 15 -12.38 -1.12 12.11
CA PHE A 15 -12.46 -0.78 13.55
C PHE A 15 -11.09 -0.80 14.25
N GLY A 16 -10.07 -0.21 13.61
CA GLY A 16 -8.74 -0.05 14.18
C GLY A 16 -7.82 -1.27 14.07
N GLN A 17 -8.29 -2.38 13.50
CA GLN A 17 -7.47 -3.58 13.26
C GLN A 17 -7.22 -3.79 11.78
N SER A 18 -6.06 -4.36 11.46
CA SER A 18 -5.69 -4.63 10.07
C SER A 18 -6.21 -5.99 9.60
N TYR A 19 -6.76 -6.01 8.41
CA TYR A 19 -7.29 -7.19 7.73
C TYR A 19 -6.87 -7.17 6.28
N SER A 20 -6.84 -8.34 5.65
CA SER A 20 -6.72 -8.42 4.19
C SER A 20 -8.07 -8.72 3.55
N ILE A 21 -8.28 -8.19 2.36
CA ILE A 21 -9.52 -8.40 1.62
C ILE A 21 -9.43 -9.73 0.88
N ILE A 22 -10.42 -10.60 1.08
CA ILE A 22 -10.51 -11.89 0.39
C ILE A 22 -11.49 -11.82 -0.77
N LYS A 23 -12.59 -11.10 -0.60
CA LYS A 23 -13.66 -11.04 -1.59
C LYS A 23 -14.38 -9.70 -1.49
N VAL A 24 -14.72 -9.13 -2.64
CA VAL A 24 -15.54 -7.93 -2.75
C VAL A 24 -16.78 -8.27 -3.57
N ASP A 25 -17.96 -7.95 -3.04
CA ASP A 25 -19.22 -8.03 -3.78
C ASP A 25 -19.63 -6.61 -4.18
N PRO A 26 -19.50 -6.23 -5.45
CA PRO A 26 -19.80 -4.88 -5.89
C PRO A 26 -21.30 -4.53 -5.80
N GLU A 27 -22.19 -5.51 -5.87
CA GLU A 27 -23.62 -5.25 -5.85
C GLU A 27 -24.14 -4.93 -4.44
N SER A 28 -23.64 -5.64 -3.42
CA SER A 28 -24.08 -5.47 -2.05
C SER A 28 -23.25 -4.48 -1.24
N GLU A 29 -22.14 -3.98 -1.80
CA GLU A 29 -21.16 -3.14 -1.09
C GLU A 29 -20.59 -3.81 0.16
N LEU A 30 -20.56 -5.14 0.17
CA LEU A 30 -19.99 -5.95 1.23
C LEU A 30 -18.71 -6.60 0.77
N CYS A 31 -17.84 -6.90 1.73
CA CYS A 31 -16.61 -7.64 1.49
C CYS A 31 -16.38 -8.65 2.60
N ILE A 32 -15.55 -9.65 2.30
CA ILE A 32 -15.06 -10.59 3.30
C ILE A 32 -13.60 -10.22 3.54
N ILE A 33 -13.27 -10.04 4.81
CA ILE A 33 -11.93 -9.68 5.28
C ILE A 33 -11.45 -10.75 6.25
N GLU A 34 -10.13 -10.96 6.29
CA GLU A 34 -9.53 -11.91 7.22
C GLU A 34 -8.30 -11.33 7.90
N ASP A 35 -8.05 -11.80 9.11
CA ASP A 35 -6.77 -11.69 9.78
C ASP A 35 -6.22 -13.10 10.06
N ALA A 36 -5.17 -13.20 10.90
CA ALA A 36 -4.56 -14.49 11.20
C ALA A 36 -5.49 -15.45 11.95
N THR A 37 -6.60 -14.97 12.53
CA THR A 37 -7.45 -15.74 13.44
C THR A 37 -8.91 -15.81 13.04
N SER A 38 -9.41 -14.91 12.17
CA SER A 38 -10.84 -14.82 11.89
C SER A 38 -11.16 -14.28 10.52
N PHE A 39 -12.40 -14.56 10.08
CA PHE A 39 -13.02 -13.97 8.90
C PHE A 39 -14.18 -13.11 9.35
N GLU A 40 -14.38 -11.99 8.68
CA GLU A 40 -15.53 -11.14 8.95
C GLU A 40 -16.15 -10.63 7.65
N GLN A 41 -17.46 -10.44 7.66
CA GLN A 41 -18.15 -9.71 6.61
C GLN A 41 -18.25 -8.25 7.03
N ALA A 42 -17.84 -7.35 6.15
CA ALA A 42 -17.80 -5.93 6.43
C ALA A 42 -18.40 -5.13 5.29
N SER A 43 -18.99 -3.98 5.62
CA SER A 43 -19.34 -2.99 4.62
C SER A 43 -18.07 -2.28 4.15
N ILE A 44 -17.95 -2.05 2.85
CA ILE A 44 -16.80 -1.29 2.31
C ILE A 44 -16.73 0.13 2.89
N HIS A 45 -17.87 0.66 3.36
CA HIS A 45 -17.94 1.99 3.98
C HIS A 45 -17.28 2.05 5.36
N ASP A 46 -17.12 0.90 6.02
CA ASP A 46 -16.49 0.81 7.34
C ASP A 46 -14.98 0.55 7.26
N LEU A 47 -14.47 0.36 6.05
CA LEU A 47 -13.02 0.17 5.84
C LEU A 47 -12.31 1.51 5.75
N ARG A 48 -11.07 1.54 6.26
CA ARG A 48 -10.20 2.71 6.20
C ARG A 48 -8.85 2.32 5.60
N PRO A 49 -8.23 3.20 4.83
CA PRO A 49 -6.91 2.93 4.30
C PRO A 49 -5.85 2.98 5.41
N ILE A 50 -4.79 2.18 5.25
CA ILE A 50 -3.64 2.22 6.13
C ILE A 50 -2.61 3.17 5.53
N PRO A 51 -2.24 4.27 6.22
CA PRO A 51 -1.20 5.17 5.71
C PRO A 51 0.13 4.43 5.54
N LEU A 52 0.82 4.69 4.43
CA LEU A 52 2.17 4.17 4.23
C LEU A 52 3.14 4.96 5.09
N THR A 53 3.96 4.27 5.86
CA THR A 53 4.94 4.88 6.78
C THR A 53 6.31 4.28 6.57
N GLU A 54 7.35 4.98 7.06
CA GLU A 54 8.71 4.48 7.02
C GLU A 54 8.85 3.16 7.78
N GLU A 55 8.19 3.03 8.94
CA GLU A 55 8.23 1.82 9.75
C GLU A 55 7.64 0.61 9.00
N ILE A 56 6.56 0.83 8.25
CA ILE A 56 5.94 -0.24 7.44
C ILE A 56 6.89 -0.69 6.33
N LEU A 57 7.55 0.24 5.64
CA LEU A 57 8.53 -0.11 4.62
C LEU A 57 9.70 -0.91 5.22
N GLU A 58 10.25 -0.45 6.33
CA GLU A 58 11.35 -1.15 7.01
C GLU A 58 10.92 -2.55 7.45
N LYS A 59 9.72 -2.70 7.99
CA LYS A 59 9.15 -3.99 8.39
C LYS A 59 9.03 -4.96 7.21
N ASN A 60 8.82 -4.46 6.01
CA ASN A 60 8.70 -5.25 4.79
C ASN A 60 10.02 -5.42 4.03
N GLY A 61 11.14 -5.08 4.66
CA GLY A 61 12.47 -5.33 4.10
C GLY A 61 13.00 -4.26 3.17
N TRP A 62 12.36 -3.10 3.10
CA TRP A 62 12.87 -1.97 2.35
C TRP A 62 14.08 -1.36 3.05
N LYS A 63 15.08 -1.01 2.27
CA LYS A 63 16.30 -0.35 2.76
C LYS A 63 16.24 1.13 2.46
N LYS A 64 16.79 1.92 3.36
CA LYS A 64 16.79 3.38 3.28
C LYS A 64 18.17 3.90 2.92
N SER A 65 18.23 4.83 1.98
CA SER A 65 19.45 5.56 1.64
C SER A 65 19.17 7.05 1.62
N LYS A 66 20.02 7.83 2.26
CA LYS A 66 19.84 9.29 2.36
C LYS A 66 20.31 9.96 1.06
N ILE A 67 19.47 10.86 0.53
CA ILE A 67 19.82 11.73 -0.60
C ILE A 67 20.37 13.06 -0.05
N ASN A 68 19.62 13.67 0.88
CA ASN A 68 19.97 14.91 1.58
C ASN A 68 19.20 14.96 2.90
N ASP A 69 19.25 16.09 3.62
CA ASP A 69 18.59 16.20 4.93
C ASP A 69 17.07 16.08 4.89
N CYS A 70 16.44 16.24 3.72
CA CYS A 70 15.00 16.25 3.55
C CYS A 70 14.48 15.11 2.67
N ALA A 71 15.36 14.34 2.03
CA ALA A 71 14.95 13.34 1.05
C ALA A 71 15.72 12.03 1.22
N TYR A 72 15.00 10.92 1.03
CA TYR A 72 15.52 9.57 1.14
C TYR A 72 15.04 8.70 0.00
N PHE A 73 15.84 7.67 -0.36
CA PHE A 73 15.39 6.56 -1.19
C PHE A 73 15.07 5.37 -0.31
N TYR A 74 13.96 4.69 -0.61
CA TYR A 74 13.70 3.35 -0.14
C TYR A 74 13.81 2.40 -1.32
N TYR A 75 14.50 1.28 -1.15
CA TYR A 75 14.70 0.33 -2.24
C TYR A 75 14.55 -1.11 -1.79
N LYS A 76 14.00 -1.92 -2.67
CA LYS A 76 13.82 -3.36 -2.50
C LYS A 76 13.61 -4.00 -3.88
N ASP A 77 14.32 -5.09 -4.15
CA ASP A 77 14.14 -5.92 -5.36
C ASP A 77 14.15 -5.11 -6.67
N GLY A 78 15.03 -4.13 -6.76
CA GLY A 78 15.15 -3.29 -7.96
C GLY A 78 14.12 -2.18 -8.06
N LEU A 79 13.24 -2.04 -7.08
CA LEU A 79 12.26 -0.96 -7.01
C LEU A 79 12.75 0.14 -6.07
N PHE A 80 12.42 1.38 -6.43
CA PHE A 80 12.82 2.56 -5.67
C PHE A 80 11.63 3.46 -5.40
N LEU A 81 11.52 3.92 -4.15
CA LEU A 81 10.58 4.95 -3.75
C LEU A 81 11.36 6.15 -3.25
N THR A 82 10.89 7.35 -3.55
CA THR A 82 11.41 8.56 -2.93
C THR A 82 10.51 9.00 -1.80
N TYR A 83 11.11 9.49 -0.73
CA TYR A 83 10.41 10.01 0.43
C TYR A 83 10.94 11.39 0.76
N THR A 84 10.05 12.34 0.95
CA THR A 84 10.41 13.69 1.41
C THR A 84 9.87 13.90 2.81
N SER A 85 10.76 14.16 3.77
CA SER A 85 10.38 14.33 5.17
C SER A 85 9.57 15.61 5.42
N LYS A 86 9.70 16.60 4.54
CA LYS A 86 9.00 17.88 4.64
C LYS A 86 7.48 17.71 4.55
N ASP A 87 6.99 16.88 3.67
CA ASP A 87 5.56 16.62 3.46
C ASP A 87 5.13 15.21 3.85
N GLY A 88 6.07 14.32 4.19
CA GLY A 88 5.78 12.95 4.59
C GLY A 88 5.24 12.06 3.47
N LYS A 89 5.53 12.39 2.22
CA LYS A 89 4.97 11.68 1.07
C LYS A 89 5.96 10.73 0.44
N PHE A 90 5.43 9.58 -0.02
CA PHE A 90 6.16 8.58 -0.79
C PHE A 90 5.76 8.67 -2.25
N TRP A 91 6.76 8.54 -3.14
CA TRP A 91 6.56 8.60 -4.58
C TRP A 91 7.27 7.44 -5.25
N PHE A 92 6.58 6.79 -6.18
CA PHE A 92 7.23 5.88 -7.11
C PHE A 92 7.67 6.65 -8.33
N ASN A 93 8.96 6.56 -8.65
CA ASN A 93 9.51 7.15 -9.86
C ASN A 93 10.02 6.04 -10.77
N ASP A 94 9.66 6.12 -12.05
CA ASP A 94 10.25 5.25 -13.05
C ASP A 94 11.68 5.74 -13.31
N PHE A 95 12.67 4.89 -13.02
CA PHE A 95 14.08 5.22 -13.25
C PHE A 95 14.46 5.29 -14.71
N ASP A 96 13.65 4.74 -15.59
CA ASP A 96 13.78 4.98 -17.00
C ASP A 96 13.14 6.33 -17.32
N TYR A 97 13.90 7.39 -17.18
CA TYR A 97 13.47 8.78 -17.33
C TYR A 97 12.71 9.08 -18.62
N SER A 98 12.54 8.09 -19.48
CA SER A 98 11.83 8.23 -20.75
C SER A 98 10.33 8.44 -20.58
N SER A 99 9.72 7.97 -19.49
CA SER A 99 8.27 8.07 -19.28
C SER A 99 7.85 9.24 -18.39
N GLY A 100 8.74 9.73 -17.53
CA GLY A 100 8.45 10.81 -16.59
C GLY A 100 7.36 10.48 -15.57
N ILE A 101 7.03 9.20 -15.37
CA ILE A 101 5.96 8.78 -14.47
C ILE A 101 6.41 8.94 -13.02
N CYS A 102 5.61 9.70 -12.25
CA CYS A 102 5.78 9.88 -10.82
C CYS A 102 4.42 9.69 -10.16
N VAL A 103 4.30 8.69 -9.30
CA VAL A 103 3.03 8.32 -8.66
C VAL A 103 3.16 8.44 -7.15
N GLU A 104 2.27 9.20 -6.53
CA GLU A 104 2.18 9.29 -5.08
C GLU A 104 1.59 8.00 -4.51
N LEU A 105 2.18 7.50 -3.41
CA LEU A 105 1.75 6.29 -2.73
C LEU A 105 1.34 6.64 -1.29
N PRO A 106 0.12 7.15 -1.08
CA PRO A 106 -0.30 7.60 0.25
C PRO A 106 -0.61 6.46 1.22
N TYR A 107 -0.96 5.29 0.70
CA TYR A 107 -1.46 4.18 1.51
C TYR A 107 -0.74 2.88 1.20
N VAL A 108 -0.82 1.93 2.15
CA VAL A 108 -0.28 0.57 1.97
C VAL A 108 -0.87 -0.09 0.72
N HIS A 109 -2.19 -0.01 0.54
CA HIS A 109 -2.81 -0.63 -0.64
C HIS A 109 -2.42 0.06 -1.94
N SER A 110 -2.02 1.33 -1.91
CA SER A 110 -1.47 2.01 -3.10
C SER A 110 -0.20 1.31 -3.59
N LEU A 111 0.70 0.97 -2.66
CA LEU A 111 1.91 0.21 -2.97
C LEU A 111 1.58 -1.21 -3.43
N GLN A 112 0.59 -1.86 -2.78
CA GLN A 112 0.14 -3.19 -3.18
C GLN A 112 -0.41 -3.20 -4.61
N HIS A 113 -1.18 -2.17 -5.00
CA HIS A 113 -1.70 -2.04 -6.37
C HIS A 113 -0.58 -1.85 -7.39
N LEU A 114 0.45 -1.08 -7.02
CA LEU A 114 1.63 -0.93 -7.87
C LEU A 114 2.29 -2.28 -8.12
N PHE A 115 2.52 -3.07 -7.06
CA PHE A 115 3.10 -4.41 -7.17
C PHE A 115 2.23 -5.32 -8.02
N PHE A 116 0.92 -5.31 -7.81
CA PHE A 116 -0.02 -6.10 -8.59
C PHE A 116 0.06 -5.77 -10.08
N GLY A 117 0.08 -4.47 -10.42
CA GLY A 117 0.20 -4.01 -11.80
C GLY A 117 1.53 -4.38 -12.46
N MET A 118 2.59 -4.59 -11.67
CA MET A 118 3.91 -5.00 -12.14
C MET A 118 4.11 -6.52 -12.12
N GLY A 119 3.10 -7.29 -11.74
CA GLY A 119 3.21 -8.75 -11.63
C GLY A 119 4.06 -9.23 -10.46
N ILE A 120 4.25 -8.39 -9.44
CA ILE A 120 5.00 -8.70 -8.23
C ILE A 120 4.00 -9.09 -7.13
N LYS A 121 4.43 -9.96 -6.21
CA LYS A 121 3.60 -10.32 -5.05
C LYS A 121 3.28 -9.07 -4.24
N ASN A 122 1.98 -8.89 -3.94
CA ASN A 122 1.49 -7.72 -3.22
C ASN A 122 1.28 -7.96 -1.72
N GLU A 123 1.83 -9.03 -1.18
CA GLU A 123 1.74 -9.34 0.25
C GLU A 123 2.62 -8.38 1.04
N MET A 124 2.05 -7.78 2.08
CA MET A 124 2.76 -6.88 2.99
C MET A 124 2.34 -7.13 4.42
N GLU A 125 3.21 -6.75 5.35
CA GLU A 125 2.92 -6.69 6.79
C GLU A 125 2.76 -5.24 7.23
N VAL A 126 1.91 -5.01 8.20
CA VAL A 126 1.69 -3.66 8.76
C VAL A 126 1.80 -3.61 10.29
#